data_c565e5c75eea4504108f9ae440dc3f86
#
_entry.id   c565e5c75eea4504108f9ae440dc3f86
#
_cell.length_a   1.000
_cell.length_b   1.000
_cell.length_c   1.000
_cell.angle_alpha   90.00
_cell.angle_beta   90.00
_cell.angle_gamma   90.00
#
_symmetry.space_group_name_H-M   'P 1'
#
loop_
_entity.id
_entity.type
_entity.pdbx_description
1 polymer ?
#
loop_
_entity_poly.entity_id
_entity_poly.type
_entity_poly.pdbx_seq_one_letter_code
_entity_poly.pdbx_strand_id
1 'polypeptide(L)' 'GMSRTSFYNKMKELTGKYPMEYMLTFKMERAKVLLASGQYNVTETAEMLGYCDSKYFSKKFKDFYHVSPTKFMKGE' A
#
# COMPACT_ATOMS: atom_id res chain seq x y z
N GLY A 1 -10.58 -8.19 -5.71
CA GLY A 1 -10.32 -8.83 -6.49
C GLY A 1 -9.96 -8.56 -7.94
N MET A 2 -10.74 -9.16 -8.78
CA MET A 2 -10.43 -9.09 -10.21
C MET A 2 -10.54 -7.69 -10.77
N SER A 3 -11.52 -6.95 -10.30
CA SER A 3 -11.73 -5.61 -10.82
C SER A 3 -10.53 -4.72 -10.56
N ARG A 4 -9.85 -4.94 -9.44
CA ARG A 4 -8.67 -4.15 -9.12
C ARG A 4 -7.54 -4.45 -10.10
N THR A 5 -7.36 -5.72 -10.42
CA THR A 5 -6.34 -6.11 -11.37
C THR A 5 -6.67 -5.57 -12.77
N SER A 6 -7.93 -5.66 -13.15
CA SER A 6 -8.36 -5.15 -14.45
C SER A 6 -8.14 -3.66 -14.55
N PHE A 7 -8.48 -2.94 -13.50
CA PHE A 7 -8.28 -1.49 -13.47
C PHE A 7 -6.80 -1.17 -13.65
N TYR A 8 -5.95 -1.90 -12.98
CA TYR A 8 -4.52 -1.68 -13.03
C TYR A 8 -4.00 -1.87 -14.46
N ASN A 9 -4.43 -2.94 -15.10
CA ASN A 9 -4.00 -3.21 -16.47
C ASN A 9 -4.51 -2.16 -17.45
N LYS A 10 -5.73 -1.71 -17.24
CA LYS A 10 -6.31 -0.71 -18.10
C LYS A 10 -5.55 0.61 -18.00
N MET A 11 -5.18 0.97 -16.79
CA MET A 11 -4.40 2.18 -16.58
C MET A 11 -3.06 2.09 -17.32
N LYS A 12 -2.43 0.94 -17.26
CA LYS A 12 -1.18 0.73 -17.96
C LYS A 12 -1.34 0.87 -19.46
N GLU A 13 -2.43 0.33 -19.99
CA GLU A 13 -2.69 0.42 -21.41
C GLU A 13 -2.86 1.86 -21.87
N LEU A 14 -3.52 2.65 -21.05
CA LEU A 14 -3.78 4.04 -21.41
C LEU A 14 -2.53 4.90 -21.37
N THR A 15 -1.67 4.66 -20.41
CA THR A 15 -0.50 5.50 -20.17
C THR A 15 0.79 4.89 -20.67
N GLY A 16 0.79 3.60 -20.92
CA GLY A 16 2.00 2.90 -21.29
C GLY A 16 2.84 2.48 -20.12
N LYS A 17 2.77 3.18 -19.02
CA LYS A 17 3.46 2.83 -17.79
C LYS A 17 2.95 3.71 -16.68
N TYR A 18 3.14 3.25 -15.44
CA TYR A 18 2.69 3.98 -14.28
C TYR A 18 3.77 4.92 -13.78
N PRO A 19 3.41 6.14 -13.39
CA PRO A 19 4.35 6.98 -12.65
C PRO A 19 4.64 6.35 -11.31
N MET A 20 5.86 6.54 -10.82
CA MET A 20 6.23 6.02 -9.51
C MET A 20 5.32 6.55 -8.41
N GLU A 21 4.96 7.83 -8.52
CA GLU A 21 4.08 8.44 -7.52
C GLU A 21 2.73 7.76 -7.46
N TYR A 22 2.19 7.42 -8.62
CA TYR A 22 0.89 6.76 -8.66
C TYR A 22 0.97 5.39 -7.99
N MET A 23 2.03 4.65 -8.29
CA MET A 23 2.21 3.32 -7.69
C MET A 23 2.31 3.41 -6.18
N LEU A 24 3.08 4.38 -5.70
CA LEU A 24 3.23 4.55 -4.26
C LEU A 24 1.92 4.91 -3.60
N THR A 25 1.19 5.84 -4.18
CA THR A 25 -0.10 6.25 -3.63
C THR A 25 -1.05 5.08 -3.55
N PHE A 26 -1.14 4.30 -4.63
CA PHE A 26 -2.02 3.14 -4.66
C PHE A 26 -1.66 2.15 -3.56
N LYS A 27 -0.38 1.84 -3.41
CA LYS A 27 0.06 0.90 -2.40
C LYS A 27 -0.21 1.41 -0.99
N MET A 28 0.01 2.68 -0.77
CA MET A 28 -0.20 3.25 0.56
C MET A 28 -1.67 3.27 0.93
N GLU A 29 -2.53 3.60 -0.01
CA GLU A 29 -3.97 3.58 0.26
C GLU A 29 -4.44 2.16 0.54
N ARG A 30 -3.91 1.20 -0.19
CA ARG A 30 -4.24 -0.19 0.06
C ARG A 30 -3.78 -0.62 1.44
N ALA A 31 -2.59 -0.17 1.82
CA ALA A 31 -2.05 -0.48 3.15
C ALA A 31 -2.97 0.03 4.23
N LYS A 32 -3.48 1.24 4.07
CA LYS A 32 -4.40 1.80 5.06
C LYS A 32 -5.63 0.91 5.23
N VAL A 33 -6.18 0.46 4.13
CA VAL A 33 -7.37 -0.40 4.19
C VAL A 33 -7.06 -1.69 4.92
N LEU A 34 -5.93 -2.32 4.57
CA LEU A 34 -5.57 -3.60 5.18
C LEU A 34 -5.30 -3.46 6.67
N LEU A 35 -4.58 -2.41 7.04
CA LEU A 35 -4.26 -2.20 8.45
C LEU A 35 -5.51 -1.79 9.24
N ALA A 36 -6.36 -0.99 8.65
CA ALA A 36 -7.58 -0.53 9.33
C ALA A 36 -8.55 -1.66 9.58
N SER A 37 -8.52 -2.69 8.73
CA SER A 37 -9.42 -3.83 8.89
C SER A 37 -9.12 -4.62 10.16
N GLY A 38 -7.90 -4.53 10.66
CA GLY A 38 -7.48 -5.24 11.85
C GLY A 38 -7.20 -6.71 11.63
N GLN A 39 -7.24 -7.17 10.39
CA GLN A 39 -7.02 -8.58 10.09
C GLN A 39 -5.58 -8.89 9.70
N TYR A 40 -4.79 -7.87 9.44
CA TYR A 40 -3.42 -8.04 8.98
C TYR A 40 -2.49 -7.17 9.81
N ASN A 41 -1.31 -7.72 10.12
CA ASN A 41 -0.31 -6.91 10.80
C ASN A 41 0.55 -6.19 9.76
N VAL A 42 1.53 -5.43 10.24
CA VAL A 42 2.38 -4.63 9.36
C VAL A 42 3.17 -5.52 8.40
N THR A 43 3.72 -6.61 8.92
CA THR A 43 4.51 -7.52 8.10
C THR A 43 3.66 -8.14 7.00
N GLU A 44 2.47 -8.62 7.36
CA GLU A 44 1.58 -9.23 6.39
C GLU A 44 1.16 -8.23 5.31
N THR A 45 0.83 -7.02 5.74
CA THR A 45 0.44 -5.98 4.80
C THR A 45 1.57 -5.68 3.82
N ALA A 46 2.79 -5.57 4.33
CA ALA A 46 3.93 -5.31 3.48
C ALA A 46 4.11 -6.40 2.44
N GLU A 47 3.99 -7.64 2.87
CA GLU A 47 4.14 -8.76 1.93
C GLU A 47 3.05 -8.76 0.88
N MET A 48 1.83 -8.47 1.27
CA MET A 48 0.71 -8.44 0.33
C MET A 48 0.89 -7.36 -0.73
N LEU A 49 1.59 -6.31 -0.38
CA LEU A 49 1.84 -5.21 -1.30
C LEU A 49 3.12 -5.38 -2.12
N GLY A 50 3.84 -6.46 -1.88
CA GLY A 50 5.03 -6.74 -2.67
C GLY A 50 6.33 -6.19 -2.09
N TYR A 51 6.31 -5.74 -0.85
CA TYR A 51 7.53 -5.30 -0.20
C TYR A 51 8.26 -6.49 0.40
N CYS A 52 9.57 -6.54 0.19
CA CYS A 52 10.36 -7.62 0.75
C CYS A 52 10.66 -7.41 2.24
N ASP A 53 10.64 -6.16 2.68
CA ASP A 53 11.05 -5.80 4.03
C ASP A 53 9.99 -4.92 4.67
N SER A 54 9.45 -5.37 5.79
CA SER A 54 8.43 -4.60 6.49
C SER A 54 8.97 -3.28 7.02
N LYS A 55 10.25 -3.24 7.34
CA LYS A 55 10.86 -1.99 7.80
C LYS A 55 10.86 -0.94 6.70
N TYR A 56 11.17 -1.37 5.49
CA TYR A 56 11.14 -0.46 4.35
C TYR A 56 9.73 0.03 4.09
N PHE A 57 8.77 -0.89 4.16
CA PHE A 57 7.37 -0.53 4.00
C PHE A 57 6.94 0.48 5.07
N SER A 58 7.32 0.22 6.32
CA SER A 58 6.95 1.11 7.42
C SER A 58 7.50 2.51 7.20
N LYS A 59 8.72 2.60 6.73
CA LYS A 59 9.33 3.89 6.46
C LYS A 59 8.58 4.62 5.36
N LYS A 60 8.22 3.92 4.30
CA LYS A 60 7.47 4.53 3.21
C LYS A 60 6.09 4.98 3.68
N PHE A 61 5.44 4.17 4.47
CA PHE A 61 4.13 4.51 5.01
C PHE A 61 4.22 5.78 5.86
N LYS A 62 5.22 5.83 6.73
CA LYS A 62 5.39 7.00 7.59
C LYS A 62 5.70 8.23 6.78
N ASP A 63 6.55 8.10 5.76
CA ASP A 63 6.87 9.24 4.91
C ASP A 63 5.63 9.75 4.19
N PHE A 64 4.74 8.84 3.82
CA PHE A 64 3.55 9.20 3.05
C PHE A 64 2.46 9.81 3.93
N TYR A 65 2.21 9.20 5.08
CA TYR A 65 1.10 9.62 5.94
C TYR A 65 1.56 10.33 7.21
N HIS A 66 2.86 10.42 7.44
CA HIS A 66 3.41 11.08 8.62
C HIS A 66 3.07 10.36 9.92
N VAL A 67 2.76 9.09 9.82
CA VAL A 67 2.47 8.25 10.97
C VAL A 67 2.88 6.83 10.63
N SER A 68 3.48 6.14 11.60
CA SER A 68 3.91 4.76 11.34
C SER A 68 2.71 3.85 11.21
N PRO A 69 2.84 2.76 10.46
CA PRO A 69 1.72 1.82 10.31
C PRO A 69 1.30 1.21 11.65
N THR A 70 2.24 0.96 12.55
CA THR A 70 1.89 0.43 13.86
C THR A 70 1.02 1.42 14.64
N LYS A 71 1.42 2.68 14.61
CA LYS A 71 0.67 3.71 15.29
C LYS A 71 -0.71 3.89 14.66
N PHE A 72 -0.76 3.81 13.35
CA PHE A 72 -2.03 3.90 12.64
C PHE A 72 -2.97 2.77 13.06
N MET A 73 -2.45 1.57 13.22
CA MET A 73 -3.26 0.42 13.62
C MET A 73 -3.84 0.61 15.01
N LYS A 74 -3.12 1.31 15.88
CA LYS A 74 -3.60 1.55 17.23
C LYS A 74 -4.64 2.65 17.29
N GLY A 75 -4.89 3.32 16.19
CA GLY A 75 -5.90 4.36 16.15
C GLY A 75 -5.47 5.68 16.74
N GLU A 76 -4.18 5.93 16.74
CA GLU A 76 -3.66 7.20 17.29
C GLU A 76 -3.28 8.19 16.22
#